data_a7fbe765eb66344cdf4398b196d8e304
#
_entry.id   a7fbe765eb66344cdf4398b196d8e304
#
_cell.length_a   1.000
_cell.length_b   1.000
_cell.length_c   1.000
_cell.angle_alpha   90.00
_cell.angle_beta   90.00
_cell.angle_gamma   90.00
#
_symmetry.space_group_name_H-M   'P 1'
#
loop_
_entity.id
_entity.type
_entity.pdbx_description
1 polymer ?
#
loop_
_entity_poly.entity_id
_entity_poly.type
_entity_poly.pdbx_seq_one_letter_code
_entity_poly.pdbx_strand_id
1 'polypeptide(L)'
;MSDHDTVPADVEHEEEIPEDHPRYQDLLTRHRIERGVEKGITHLQGMHAEGRGSAFDYLLGEETTPSANEAERAAAAVLLLAEHPVLSINGNVAALVPGEMVELAAVVDADLEVNLFNRTPERIEAIADHLRDHGAEEVKGIEADARIPNLEHERAKVDGDGIFDADVVLVPLEDGDRAEALDAMGKTEIVVDLNPMSRSPRVADVPIVDNIIRAIPNVTEHARKLADREEAELEAIVEAFDPEAALEAAEERIRTGAVDG
;
A
#
# COMPACT_ATOMS: atom_id res chain seq x y z
N MET A 1 30.16 -29.75 21.29
CA MET A 1 29.62 -28.38 21.18
C MET A 1 29.04 -28.33 19.80
N SER A 2 27.74 -28.57 19.71
CA SER A 2 26.96 -28.57 18.46
C SER A 2 26.50 -27.16 18.21
N ASP A 3 26.94 -26.58 17.08
CA ASP A 3 26.36 -25.38 16.52
C ASP A 3 24.88 -25.67 16.26
N HIS A 4 24.02 -25.02 17.01
CA HIS A 4 22.63 -24.84 16.61
C HIS A 4 22.62 -23.79 15.51
N ASP A 5 22.54 -24.23 14.25
CA ASP A 5 22.01 -23.43 13.17
C ASP A 5 20.59 -22.99 13.59
N THR A 6 20.49 -21.79 14.11
CA THR A 6 19.19 -21.13 14.33
C THR A 6 18.69 -20.71 12.95
N VAL A 7 17.82 -21.53 12.37
CA VAL A 7 16.98 -21.12 11.25
C VAL A 7 16.21 -19.87 11.71
N PRO A 8 16.18 -18.77 10.93
CA PRO A 8 15.40 -17.59 11.30
C PRO A 8 13.96 -18.01 11.57
N ALA A 9 13.40 -17.53 12.67
CA ALA A 9 12.02 -17.85 13.11
C ALA A 9 10.95 -17.55 12.03
N ASP A 10 11.31 -16.81 11.01
CA ASP A 10 10.48 -16.35 9.90
C ASP A 10 10.14 -17.46 8.89
N VAL A 11 10.96 -18.50 8.81
CA VAL A 11 10.77 -19.62 7.86
C VAL A 11 9.90 -20.73 8.48
N GLU A 12 9.91 -20.86 9.81
CA GLU A 12 9.22 -21.99 10.47
C GLU A 12 7.69 -21.90 10.42
N HIS A 13 7.09 -20.69 10.34
CA HIS A 13 5.63 -20.54 10.35
C HIS A 13 4.97 -20.53 8.97
N GLU A 14 5.70 -20.14 7.91
CA GLU A 14 5.18 -20.23 6.54
C GLU A 14 5.09 -21.67 6.04
N GLU A 15 5.95 -22.56 6.54
CA GLU A 15 5.91 -23.99 6.22
C GLU A 15 4.72 -24.76 6.86
N GLU A 16 4.04 -24.17 7.85
CA GLU A 16 2.88 -24.80 8.52
C GLU A 16 1.54 -24.64 7.79
N ILE A 17 1.44 -23.69 6.84
CA ILE A 17 0.21 -23.48 6.09
C ILE A 17 0.31 -24.18 4.73
N PRO A 18 -0.46 -25.23 4.47
CA PRO A 18 -0.48 -25.86 3.14
C PRO A 18 -0.91 -24.86 2.05
N GLU A 19 -0.16 -24.80 0.96
CA GLU A 19 -0.47 -23.88 -0.17
C GLU A 19 -1.83 -24.16 -0.81
N ASP A 20 -2.33 -25.39 -0.71
CA ASP A 20 -3.66 -25.81 -1.19
C ASP A 20 -4.78 -25.51 -0.17
N HIS A 21 -4.47 -24.86 0.95
CA HIS A 21 -5.49 -24.49 1.91
C HIS A 21 -6.43 -23.42 1.33
N PRO A 22 -7.77 -23.59 1.39
CA PRO A 22 -8.73 -22.63 0.81
C PRO A 22 -8.59 -21.18 1.31
N ARG A 23 -7.98 -20.99 2.48
CA ARG A 23 -7.72 -19.69 3.12
C ARG A 23 -6.23 -19.41 3.26
N TYR A 24 -5.40 -19.94 2.37
CA TYR A 24 -3.95 -19.77 2.44
C TYR A 24 -3.52 -18.30 2.55
N GLN A 25 -4.03 -17.46 1.67
CA GLN A 25 -3.68 -16.02 1.64
C GLN A 25 -4.12 -15.27 2.91
N ASP A 26 -5.32 -15.51 3.41
CA ASP A 26 -5.82 -14.91 4.65
C ASP A 26 -4.98 -15.33 5.86
N LEU A 27 -4.63 -16.61 5.97
CA LEU A 27 -3.78 -17.12 7.05
C LEU A 27 -2.36 -16.56 6.97
N LEU A 28 -1.77 -16.51 5.77
CA LEU A 28 -0.45 -15.93 5.54
C LEU A 28 -0.42 -14.43 5.92
N THR A 29 -1.43 -13.66 5.52
CA THR A 29 -1.59 -12.25 5.86
C THR A 29 -1.61 -12.05 7.38
N ARG A 30 -2.37 -12.87 8.11
CA ARG A 30 -2.43 -12.83 9.58
C ARG A 30 -1.07 -13.10 10.21
N HIS A 31 -0.36 -14.12 9.76
CA HIS A 31 0.98 -14.44 10.26
C HIS A 31 1.99 -13.33 9.98
N ARG A 32 1.94 -12.71 8.79
CA ARG A 32 2.80 -11.57 8.46
C ARG A 32 2.55 -10.37 9.39
N ILE A 33 1.30 -10.07 9.70
CA ILE A 33 0.93 -9.00 10.65
C ILE A 33 1.36 -9.34 12.08
N GLU A 34 1.14 -10.57 12.56
CA GLU A 34 1.59 -11.01 13.88
C GLU A 34 3.10 -10.87 14.03
N ARG A 35 3.88 -11.36 13.06
CA ARG A 35 5.33 -11.17 13.04
C ARG A 35 5.75 -9.71 12.95
N GLY A 36 5.00 -8.90 12.20
CA GLY A 36 5.21 -7.45 12.15
C GLY A 36 5.09 -6.79 13.53
N VAL A 37 4.14 -7.25 14.35
CA VAL A 37 4.00 -6.79 15.75
C VAL A 37 5.18 -7.24 16.60
N GLU A 38 5.61 -8.49 16.51
CA GLU A 38 6.75 -9.05 17.24
C GLU A 38 8.05 -8.35 16.91
N LYS A 39 8.26 -8.00 15.64
CA LYS A 39 9.43 -7.23 15.15
C LYS A 39 9.36 -5.73 15.47
N GLY A 40 8.26 -5.23 16.05
CA GLY A 40 8.07 -3.80 16.31
C GLY A 40 7.76 -2.97 15.06
N ILE A 41 7.50 -3.59 13.93
CA ILE A 41 7.13 -2.96 12.65
C ILE A 41 5.67 -2.52 12.67
N THR A 42 4.76 -3.46 12.95
CA THR A 42 3.32 -3.19 13.07
C THR A 42 2.94 -2.87 14.51
N HIS A 43 2.09 -1.85 14.71
CA HIS A 43 1.50 -1.56 16.02
C HIS A 43 0.22 -2.39 16.24
N LEU A 44 -0.16 -2.66 17.50
CA LEU A 44 -1.39 -3.41 17.82
C LEU A 44 -2.66 -2.78 17.20
N GLN A 45 -2.70 -1.45 17.06
CA GLN A 45 -3.78 -0.78 16.35
C GLN A 45 -3.79 -1.10 14.85
N GLY A 46 -2.62 -1.30 14.24
CA GLY A 46 -2.47 -1.73 12.85
C GLY A 46 -3.01 -3.15 12.65
N MET A 47 -2.71 -4.08 13.56
CA MET A 47 -3.29 -5.43 13.55
C MET A 47 -4.82 -5.38 13.65
N HIS A 48 -5.38 -4.50 14.49
CA HIS A 48 -6.83 -4.32 14.59
C HIS A 48 -7.45 -3.73 13.30
N ALA A 49 -6.75 -2.80 12.67
CA ALA A 49 -7.18 -2.22 11.39
C ALA A 49 -7.17 -3.27 10.27
N GLU A 50 -6.16 -4.13 10.23
CA GLU A 50 -6.08 -5.25 9.27
C GLU A 50 -7.27 -6.21 9.41
N GLY A 51 -7.65 -6.57 10.64
CA GLY A 51 -8.84 -7.41 10.87
C GLY A 51 -10.14 -6.79 10.35
N ARG A 52 -10.27 -5.45 10.33
CA ARG A 52 -11.40 -4.77 9.67
C ARG A 52 -11.29 -4.85 8.15
N GLY A 53 -10.10 -4.69 7.61
CA GLY A 53 -9.83 -4.84 6.18
C GLY A 53 -10.19 -6.24 5.68
N SER A 54 -9.76 -7.28 6.39
CA SER A 54 -10.10 -8.67 6.07
C SER A 54 -11.61 -8.92 5.99
N ALA A 55 -12.43 -8.23 6.80
CA ALA A 55 -13.89 -8.33 6.72
C ALA A 55 -14.45 -7.75 5.42
N PHE A 56 -13.91 -6.63 4.94
CA PHE A 56 -14.28 -6.07 3.64
C PHE A 56 -13.77 -6.93 2.49
N ASP A 57 -12.55 -7.45 2.57
CA ASP A 57 -11.99 -8.35 1.56
C ASP A 57 -12.87 -9.60 1.36
N TYR A 58 -13.34 -10.19 2.46
CA TYR A 58 -14.31 -11.29 2.42
C TYR A 58 -15.61 -10.92 1.69
N LEU A 59 -16.15 -9.71 1.90
CA LEU A 59 -17.35 -9.23 1.23
C LEU A 59 -17.12 -8.93 -0.27
N LEU A 60 -15.91 -8.52 -0.65
CA LEU A 60 -15.49 -8.32 -2.03
C LEU A 60 -15.24 -9.64 -2.76
N GLY A 61 -14.97 -10.74 -2.04
CA GLY A 61 -14.77 -12.07 -2.57
C GLY A 61 -13.34 -12.58 -2.53
N GLU A 62 -12.44 -11.90 -1.79
CA GLU A 62 -11.01 -12.23 -1.64
C GLU A 62 -10.28 -12.36 -3.00
N GLU A 63 -10.70 -11.55 -3.96
CA GLU A 63 -10.17 -11.49 -5.33
C GLU A 63 -10.14 -10.06 -5.85
N THR A 64 -9.25 -9.77 -6.80
CA THR A 64 -9.23 -8.50 -7.52
C THR A 64 -10.45 -8.38 -8.41
N THR A 65 -11.31 -7.41 -8.14
CA THR A 65 -12.49 -7.14 -8.96
C THR A 65 -12.12 -6.47 -10.29
N PRO A 66 -12.99 -6.51 -11.33
CA PRO A 66 -12.74 -5.77 -12.56
C PRO A 66 -12.49 -4.28 -12.35
N SER A 67 -13.26 -3.63 -11.45
CA SER A 67 -13.07 -2.20 -11.12
C SER A 67 -11.75 -1.93 -10.40
N ALA A 68 -11.32 -2.84 -9.50
CA ALA A 68 -10.01 -2.74 -8.86
C ALA A 68 -8.87 -2.88 -9.89
N ASN A 69 -8.95 -3.85 -10.81
CA ASN A 69 -7.95 -4.02 -11.85
C ASN A 69 -7.85 -2.80 -12.81
N GLU A 70 -8.97 -2.13 -13.09
CA GLU A 70 -8.95 -0.87 -13.85
C GLU A 70 -8.28 0.26 -13.06
N ALA A 71 -8.55 0.37 -11.75
CA ALA A 71 -7.90 1.33 -10.87
C ALA A 71 -6.39 1.07 -10.73
N GLU A 72 -5.98 -0.19 -10.60
CA GLU A 72 -4.58 -0.61 -10.55
C GLU A 72 -3.83 -0.25 -11.84
N ARG A 73 -4.49 -0.40 -12.99
CA ARG A 73 -3.93 0.00 -14.28
C ARG A 73 -3.81 1.53 -14.40
N ALA A 74 -4.79 2.29 -13.93
CA ALA A 74 -4.75 3.75 -13.88
C ALA A 74 -3.64 4.24 -12.93
N ALA A 75 -3.53 3.62 -11.74
CA ALA A 75 -2.46 3.90 -10.79
C ALA A 75 -1.07 3.70 -11.39
N ALA A 76 -0.86 2.61 -12.12
CA ALA A 76 0.39 2.35 -12.81
C ALA A 76 0.72 3.43 -13.87
N ALA A 77 -0.28 3.90 -14.63
CA ALA A 77 -0.09 4.98 -15.60
C ALA A 77 0.23 6.31 -14.90
N VAL A 78 -0.45 6.65 -13.80
CA VAL A 78 -0.18 7.86 -12.99
C VAL A 78 1.24 7.82 -12.45
N LEU A 79 1.68 6.71 -11.87
CA LEU A 79 3.05 6.56 -11.34
C LEU A 79 4.13 6.69 -12.42
N LEU A 80 3.88 6.17 -13.63
CA LEU A 80 4.82 6.27 -14.74
C LEU A 80 4.88 7.69 -15.36
N LEU A 81 3.83 8.49 -15.21
CA LEU A 81 3.76 9.88 -15.66
C LEU A 81 4.34 10.86 -14.64
N ALA A 82 4.49 10.45 -13.40
CA ALA A 82 4.94 11.29 -12.31
C ALA A 82 6.38 11.76 -12.51
N GLU A 83 6.68 13.02 -12.13
CA GLU A 83 8.04 13.54 -12.06
C GLU A 83 8.76 13.13 -10.78
N HIS A 84 8.00 12.99 -9.68
CA HIS A 84 8.52 12.61 -8.37
C HIS A 84 7.49 11.75 -7.60
N PRO A 85 7.33 10.47 -7.98
CA PRO A 85 6.42 9.57 -7.29
C PRO A 85 7.00 9.10 -5.95
N VAL A 86 6.16 9.06 -4.91
CA VAL A 86 6.54 8.54 -3.59
C VAL A 86 5.56 7.47 -3.12
N LEU A 87 6.10 6.35 -2.66
CA LEU A 87 5.34 5.25 -2.07
C LEU A 87 5.41 5.36 -0.54
N SER A 88 4.28 5.65 0.10
CA SER A 88 4.20 5.83 1.54
C SER A 88 4.10 4.49 2.28
N ILE A 89 5.06 4.23 3.15
CA ILE A 89 5.20 2.98 3.89
C ILE A 89 4.72 3.16 5.33
N ASN A 90 3.68 2.47 5.73
CA ASN A 90 3.28 2.31 7.12
C ASN A 90 3.65 0.91 7.65
N GLY A 91 3.41 0.66 8.95
CA GLY A 91 3.82 -0.60 9.57
C GLY A 91 3.12 -1.84 8.99
N ASN A 92 1.86 -1.74 8.56
CA ASN A 92 1.14 -2.86 7.93
C ASN A 92 1.66 -3.13 6.52
N VAL A 93 1.92 -2.08 5.75
CA VAL A 93 2.55 -2.17 4.42
C VAL A 93 3.88 -2.89 4.52
N ALA A 94 4.75 -2.44 5.44
CA ALA A 94 6.06 -3.04 5.66
C ALA A 94 5.99 -4.51 6.13
N ALA A 95 4.94 -4.90 6.86
CA ALA A 95 4.76 -6.28 7.29
C ALA A 95 4.17 -7.18 6.20
N LEU A 96 3.28 -6.65 5.34
CA LEU A 96 2.52 -7.45 4.36
C LEU A 96 3.22 -7.59 3.02
N VAL A 97 3.78 -6.49 2.49
CA VAL A 97 4.27 -6.41 1.10
C VAL A 97 5.60 -5.63 0.98
N PRO A 98 6.60 -5.88 1.85
CA PRO A 98 7.83 -5.09 1.82
C PRO A 98 8.59 -5.25 0.50
N GLY A 99 8.74 -6.47 0.01
CA GLY A 99 9.46 -6.76 -1.24
C GLY A 99 8.73 -6.23 -2.46
N GLU A 100 7.41 -6.37 -2.50
CA GLU A 100 6.56 -5.89 -3.57
C GLU A 100 6.55 -4.35 -3.67
N MET A 101 6.62 -3.65 -2.52
CA MET A 101 6.78 -2.18 -2.51
C MET A 101 8.14 -1.74 -3.05
N VAL A 102 9.22 -2.44 -2.67
CA VAL A 102 10.56 -2.19 -3.20
C VAL A 102 10.60 -2.45 -4.71
N GLU A 103 9.98 -3.53 -5.16
CA GLU A 103 9.88 -3.88 -6.58
C GLU A 103 9.09 -2.83 -7.38
N LEU A 104 7.94 -2.38 -6.86
CA LEU A 104 7.15 -1.31 -7.49
C LEU A 104 7.96 -0.02 -7.59
N ALA A 105 8.61 0.40 -6.50
CA ALA A 105 9.45 1.58 -6.46
C ALA A 105 10.53 1.55 -7.54
N ALA A 106 11.21 0.42 -7.71
CA ALA A 106 12.22 0.24 -8.74
C ALA A 106 11.66 0.28 -10.17
N VAL A 107 10.40 -0.18 -10.39
CA VAL A 107 9.78 -0.19 -11.72
C VAL A 107 9.33 1.21 -12.16
N VAL A 108 8.85 2.03 -11.21
CA VAL A 108 8.30 3.37 -11.51
C VAL A 108 9.24 4.52 -11.11
N ASP A 109 10.47 4.22 -10.71
CA ASP A 109 11.48 5.17 -10.23
C ASP A 109 10.96 6.05 -9.07
N ALA A 110 10.31 5.42 -8.09
CA ALA A 110 9.69 6.09 -6.95
C ALA A 110 10.55 6.00 -5.69
N ASP A 111 10.45 7.01 -4.83
CA ASP A 111 11.00 6.97 -3.48
C ASP A 111 10.11 6.15 -2.53
N LEU A 112 10.75 5.49 -1.56
CA LEU A 112 10.08 4.84 -0.44
C LEU A 112 10.17 5.73 0.80
N GLU A 113 9.05 6.18 1.37
CA GLU A 113 9.06 6.99 2.58
C GLU A 113 8.26 6.37 3.72
N VAL A 114 8.93 6.13 4.87
CA VAL A 114 8.29 5.63 6.09
C VAL A 114 7.47 6.72 6.74
N ASN A 115 6.15 6.53 6.81
CA ASN A 115 5.22 7.48 7.41
C ASN A 115 4.25 6.79 8.37
N LEU A 116 4.34 7.12 9.66
CA LEU A 116 3.68 6.40 10.74
C LEU A 116 2.75 7.29 11.56
N PHE A 117 1.56 6.79 11.89
CA PHE A 117 0.67 7.40 12.88
C PHE A 117 1.27 7.33 14.29
N ASN A 118 1.70 6.14 14.72
CA ASN A 118 2.41 5.93 15.98
C ASN A 118 3.93 5.95 15.71
N ARG A 119 4.47 7.14 15.50
CA ARG A 119 5.86 7.34 15.11
C ARG A 119 6.77 7.26 16.35
N THR A 120 7.75 6.37 16.33
CA THR A 120 8.92 6.37 17.23
C THR A 120 10.18 6.12 16.41
N PRO A 121 11.36 6.64 16.85
CA PRO A 121 12.62 6.40 16.15
C PRO A 121 12.90 4.91 15.92
N GLU A 122 12.68 4.09 16.95
CA GLU A 122 12.93 2.64 16.90
C GLU A 122 12.07 1.94 15.85
N ARG A 123 10.79 2.34 15.69
CA ARG A 123 9.90 1.75 14.68
C ARG A 123 10.27 2.18 13.28
N ILE A 124 10.66 3.44 13.10
CA ILE A 124 11.09 3.94 11.80
C ILE A 124 12.32 3.17 11.32
N GLU A 125 13.33 3.06 12.19
CA GLU A 125 14.55 2.31 11.88
C GLU A 125 14.23 0.84 11.59
N ALA A 126 13.39 0.19 12.41
CA ALA A 126 13.00 -1.20 12.19
C ALA A 126 12.31 -1.42 10.82
N ILE A 127 11.46 -0.48 10.40
CA ILE A 127 10.81 -0.53 9.08
C ILE A 127 11.82 -0.25 7.97
N ALA A 128 12.67 0.77 8.13
CA ALA A 128 13.69 1.10 7.15
C ALA A 128 14.67 -0.06 6.94
N ASP A 129 15.13 -0.67 8.02
CA ASP A 129 16.02 -1.84 7.94
C ASP A 129 15.32 -3.03 7.29
N HIS A 130 14.04 -3.26 7.61
CA HIS A 130 13.25 -4.32 6.99
C HIS A 130 13.09 -4.11 5.47
N LEU A 131 12.86 -2.87 5.01
CA LEU A 131 12.82 -2.55 3.57
C LEU A 131 14.20 -2.75 2.91
N ARG A 132 15.29 -2.38 3.59
CA ARG A 132 16.67 -2.61 3.11
C ARG A 132 16.98 -4.10 2.99
N ASP A 133 16.51 -4.92 3.94
CA ASP A 133 16.64 -6.39 3.87
C ASP A 133 15.90 -6.98 2.66
N HIS A 134 14.88 -6.27 2.14
CA HIS A 134 14.14 -6.62 0.91
C HIS A 134 14.68 -5.92 -0.35
N GLY A 135 15.81 -5.22 -0.25
CA GLY A 135 16.54 -4.65 -1.40
C GLY A 135 16.35 -3.16 -1.63
N ALA A 136 15.70 -2.41 -0.72
CA ALA A 136 15.65 -0.95 -0.83
C ALA A 136 17.06 -0.36 -0.64
N GLU A 137 17.51 0.47 -1.59
CA GLU A 137 18.80 1.16 -1.50
C GLU A 137 18.71 2.37 -0.58
N GLU A 138 17.65 3.17 -0.73
CA GLU A 138 17.33 4.35 0.04
C GLU A 138 15.92 4.27 0.63
N VAL A 139 15.76 4.74 1.86
CA VAL A 139 14.46 4.81 2.55
C VAL A 139 14.37 6.16 3.24
N LYS A 140 13.40 6.95 2.84
CA LYS A 140 13.09 8.27 3.40
C LYS A 140 12.17 8.17 4.63
N GLY A 141 11.94 9.31 5.27
CA GLY A 141 11.06 9.40 6.45
C GLY A 141 11.77 9.11 7.77
N ILE A 142 13.09 8.95 7.80
CA ILE A 142 13.86 8.67 9.02
C ILE A 142 13.96 9.96 9.86
N GLU A 143 14.45 11.05 9.30
CA GLU A 143 14.69 12.30 10.03
C GLU A 143 13.55 13.32 9.88
N ALA A 144 12.73 13.25 8.85
CA ALA A 144 11.56 14.07 8.55
C ALA A 144 11.75 15.57 8.84
N ASP A 145 12.23 16.32 7.88
CA ASP A 145 12.58 17.74 8.01
C ASP A 145 11.47 18.70 7.52
N ALA A 146 10.33 18.16 7.04
CA ALA A 146 9.18 18.92 6.58
C ALA A 146 7.88 18.47 7.27
N ARG A 147 6.79 19.22 7.04
CA ARG A 147 5.46 18.91 7.58
C ARG A 147 4.36 19.21 6.56
N ILE A 148 3.44 18.27 6.42
CA ILE A 148 2.17 18.48 5.72
C ILE A 148 1.38 19.57 6.48
N PRO A 149 0.94 20.65 5.82
CA PRO A 149 0.18 21.73 6.44
C PRO A 149 -1.18 21.24 6.98
N ASN A 150 -1.68 21.88 8.04
CA ASN A 150 -2.98 21.63 8.64
C ASN A 150 -3.21 20.21 9.18
N LEU A 151 -2.15 19.43 9.36
CA LEU A 151 -2.19 18.09 9.91
C LEU A 151 -1.46 18.08 11.27
N GLU A 152 -2.17 17.76 12.36
CA GLU A 152 -1.62 17.87 13.71
C GLU A 152 -0.92 16.61 14.22
N HIS A 153 -1.23 15.42 13.68
CA HIS A 153 -0.67 14.15 14.13
C HIS A 153 0.71 13.84 13.51
N GLU A 154 1.34 12.77 13.96
CA GLU A 154 2.72 12.40 13.59
C GLU A 154 2.92 12.13 12.09
N ARG A 155 1.88 11.71 11.35
CA ARG A 155 1.94 11.55 9.90
C ARG A 155 2.15 12.85 9.12
N ALA A 156 2.01 14.00 9.77
CA ALA A 156 2.39 15.28 9.17
C ALA A 156 3.90 15.42 8.96
N LYS A 157 4.72 14.64 9.70
CA LYS A 157 6.17 14.66 9.55
C LYS A 157 6.58 13.84 8.35
N VAL A 158 7.25 14.47 7.40
CA VAL A 158 7.68 13.93 6.10
C VAL A 158 9.05 14.47 5.74
N ASP A 159 9.71 13.86 4.78
CA ASP A 159 10.94 14.40 4.23
C ASP A 159 10.61 15.48 3.18
N GLY A 160 11.41 16.55 3.16
CA GLY A 160 11.22 17.68 2.26
C GLY A 160 11.38 17.28 0.79
N ASP A 161 12.35 16.44 0.52
CA ASP A 161 12.61 15.83 -0.80
C ASP A 161 11.89 14.50 -1.00
N GLY A 162 10.92 14.17 -0.17
CA GLY A 162 10.05 13.00 -0.23
C GLY A 162 8.60 13.39 -0.45
N ILE A 163 7.69 12.92 0.42
CA ILE A 163 6.24 13.19 0.32
C ILE A 163 5.93 14.69 0.23
N PHE A 164 6.76 15.57 0.83
CA PHE A 164 6.49 17.01 0.77
C PHE A 164 6.60 17.58 -0.65
N ASP A 165 7.62 17.22 -1.41
CA ASP A 165 7.85 17.70 -2.78
C ASP A 165 7.23 16.78 -3.86
N ALA A 166 6.76 15.58 -3.50
CA ALA A 166 6.13 14.63 -4.44
C ALA A 166 4.99 15.27 -5.23
N ASP A 167 4.84 14.90 -6.49
CA ASP A 167 3.66 15.20 -7.30
C ASP A 167 2.61 14.09 -7.21
N VAL A 168 3.05 12.82 -7.06
CA VAL A 168 2.18 11.65 -6.88
C VAL A 168 2.55 10.92 -5.59
N VAL A 169 1.56 10.58 -4.78
CA VAL A 169 1.76 9.77 -3.55
C VAL A 169 0.86 8.55 -3.58
N LEU A 170 1.45 7.36 -3.54
CA LEU A 170 0.71 6.12 -3.32
C LEU A 170 0.64 5.83 -1.82
N VAL A 171 -0.57 5.73 -1.29
CA VAL A 171 -0.82 5.59 0.15
C VAL A 171 -1.74 4.41 0.43
N PRO A 172 -1.20 3.27 0.86
CA PRO A 172 -2.03 2.17 1.32
C PRO A 172 -2.54 2.42 2.75
N LEU A 173 -3.82 2.15 2.99
CA LEU A 173 -4.46 2.24 4.31
C LEU A 173 -4.31 3.64 4.94
N GLU A 174 -4.91 4.64 4.29
CA GLU A 174 -4.76 6.06 4.63
C GLU A 174 -5.78 6.54 5.66
N ASP A 175 -5.37 7.59 6.39
CA ASP A 175 -6.28 8.41 7.23
C ASP A 175 -6.92 9.51 6.36
N GLY A 176 -8.24 9.66 6.43
CA GLY A 176 -8.96 10.66 5.65
C GLY A 176 -8.47 12.10 5.85
N ASP A 177 -8.02 12.47 7.05
CA ASP A 177 -7.48 13.81 7.33
C ASP A 177 -6.15 14.06 6.58
N ARG A 178 -5.34 13.01 6.39
CA ARG A 178 -4.09 13.12 5.63
C ARG A 178 -4.37 13.14 4.13
N ALA A 179 -5.31 12.34 3.64
CA ALA A 179 -5.73 12.38 2.25
C ALA A 179 -6.23 13.79 1.88
N GLU A 180 -7.14 14.38 2.66
CA GLU A 180 -7.61 15.76 2.46
C GLU A 180 -6.47 16.80 2.52
N ALA A 181 -5.43 16.57 3.33
CA ALA A 181 -4.30 17.48 3.44
C ALA A 181 -3.34 17.38 2.25
N LEU A 182 -3.13 16.19 1.69
CA LEU A 182 -2.32 15.96 0.50
C LEU A 182 -3.02 16.52 -0.75
N ASP A 183 -4.32 16.30 -0.89
CA ASP A 183 -5.16 16.91 -1.94
C ASP A 183 -5.07 18.45 -1.89
N ALA A 184 -5.19 19.06 -0.69
CA ALA A 184 -5.04 20.50 -0.50
C ALA A 184 -3.63 21.03 -0.85
N MET A 185 -2.61 20.18 -0.88
CA MET A 185 -1.28 20.51 -1.40
C MET A 185 -1.19 20.37 -2.93
N GLY A 186 -2.23 19.90 -3.59
CA GLY A 186 -2.29 19.69 -5.04
C GLY A 186 -1.54 18.43 -5.50
N LYS A 187 -1.41 17.43 -4.64
CA LYS A 187 -0.80 16.15 -4.98
C LYS A 187 -1.83 15.21 -5.58
N THR A 188 -1.42 14.40 -6.54
CA THR A 188 -2.21 13.28 -7.04
C THR A 188 -2.10 12.11 -6.06
N GLU A 189 -3.22 11.65 -5.54
CA GLU A 189 -3.27 10.57 -4.56
C GLU A 189 -3.77 9.24 -5.16
N ILE A 190 -2.99 8.19 -4.96
CA ILE A 190 -3.38 6.80 -5.19
C ILE A 190 -3.59 6.16 -3.83
N VAL A 191 -4.82 5.75 -3.52
CA VAL A 191 -5.15 5.12 -2.23
C VAL A 191 -5.54 3.67 -2.42
N VAL A 192 -4.96 2.77 -1.63
CA VAL A 192 -5.40 1.36 -1.53
C VAL A 192 -6.17 1.19 -0.22
N ASP A 193 -7.48 0.98 -0.30
CA ASP A 193 -8.35 0.77 0.86
C ASP A 193 -9.48 -0.21 0.49
N LEU A 194 -9.71 -1.21 1.34
CA LEU A 194 -10.78 -2.21 1.16
C LEU A 194 -12.19 -1.66 1.42
N ASN A 195 -12.32 -0.48 2.03
CA ASN A 195 -13.60 0.16 2.31
C ASN A 195 -13.89 1.32 1.34
N PRO A 196 -14.66 1.13 0.26
CA PRO A 196 -14.97 2.19 -0.70
C PRO A 196 -15.76 3.36 -0.11
N MET A 197 -16.37 3.17 1.05
CA MET A 197 -17.18 4.18 1.74
C MET A 197 -16.39 5.06 2.69
N SER A 198 -15.08 4.79 2.91
CA SER A 198 -14.24 5.61 3.77
C SER A 198 -13.89 6.94 3.11
N ARG A 199 -13.38 7.91 3.90
CA ARG A 199 -13.05 9.24 3.37
C ARG A 199 -11.86 9.21 2.41
N SER A 200 -10.85 8.41 2.72
CA SER A 200 -9.60 8.38 1.94
C SER A 200 -9.82 8.01 0.47
N PRO A 201 -10.46 6.88 0.11
CA PRO A 201 -10.68 6.57 -1.30
C PRO A 201 -11.66 7.53 -1.99
N ARG A 202 -12.51 8.26 -1.24
CA ARG A 202 -13.42 9.26 -1.82
C ARG A 202 -12.74 10.59 -2.16
N VAL A 203 -11.59 10.87 -1.59
CA VAL A 203 -10.76 12.05 -1.88
C VAL A 203 -9.72 11.73 -2.96
N ALA A 204 -9.26 10.48 -3.00
CA ALA A 204 -8.20 10.04 -3.89
C ALA A 204 -8.55 10.20 -5.39
N ASP A 205 -7.57 10.59 -6.19
CA ASP A 205 -7.67 10.61 -7.66
C ASP A 205 -7.79 9.19 -8.22
N VAL A 206 -7.07 8.22 -7.61
CA VAL A 206 -7.14 6.81 -8.00
C VAL A 206 -7.39 5.93 -6.77
N PRO A 207 -8.65 5.67 -6.41
CA PRO A 207 -9.02 4.72 -5.35
C PRO A 207 -8.93 3.27 -5.86
N ILE A 208 -8.06 2.48 -5.25
CA ILE A 208 -7.95 1.03 -5.48
C ILE A 208 -8.67 0.31 -4.34
N VAL A 209 -9.82 -0.31 -4.62
CA VAL A 209 -10.57 -1.10 -3.64
C VAL A 209 -10.18 -2.56 -3.79
N ASP A 210 -9.02 -2.89 -3.25
CA ASP A 210 -8.50 -4.26 -3.20
C ASP A 210 -7.58 -4.46 -1.99
N ASN A 211 -7.27 -5.72 -1.69
CA ASN A 211 -6.27 -6.05 -0.67
C ASN A 211 -4.86 -5.71 -1.19
N ILE A 212 -4.08 -5.06 -0.34
CA ILE A 212 -2.72 -4.63 -0.66
C ILE A 212 -1.83 -5.77 -1.17
N ILE A 213 -2.03 -7.00 -0.68
CA ILE A 213 -1.26 -8.19 -1.10
C ILE A 213 -1.49 -8.57 -2.58
N ARG A 214 -2.60 -8.11 -3.18
CA ARG A 214 -2.92 -8.25 -4.61
C ARG A 214 -2.68 -6.94 -5.36
N ALA A 215 -3.12 -5.83 -4.78
CA ALA A 215 -3.04 -4.52 -5.44
C ALA A 215 -1.62 -4.14 -5.83
N ILE A 216 -0.63 -4.25 -4.93
CA ILE A 216 0.74 -3.83 -5.23
C ILE A 216 1.39 -4.70 -6.33
N PRO A 217 1.34 -6.05 -6.28
CA PRO A 217 1.80 -6.87 -7.40
C PRO A 217 1.11 -6.55 -8.73
N ASN A 218 -0.21 -6.31 -8.72
CA ASN A 218 -0.95 -5.99 -9.94
C ASN A 218 -0.54 -4.62 -10.51
N VAL A 219 -0.41 -3.58 -9.67
CA VAL A 219 0.11 -2.26 -10.10
C VAL A 219 1.50 -2.42 -10.71
N THR A 220 2.38 -3.21 -10.10
CA THR A 220 3.73 -3.48 -10.60
C THR A 220 3.68 -4.17 -11.97
N GLU A 221 2.80 -5.16 -12.13
CA GLU A 221 2.63 -5.86 -13.41
C GLU A 221 2.08 -4.93 -14.51
N HIS A 222 1.10 -4.06 -14.16
CA HIS A 222 0.60 -3.04 -15.09
C HIS A 222 1.70 -2.03 -15.44
N ALA A 223 2.48 -1.54 -14.48
CA ALA A 223 3.57 -0.61 -14.72
C ALA A 223 4.61 -1.20 -15.70
N ARG A 224 5.00 -2.46 -15.53
CA ARG A 224 5.90 -3.15 -16.46
C ARG A 224 5.34 -3.24 -17.88
N LYS A 225 4.03 -3.51 -18.02
CA LYS A 225 3.36 -3.58 -19.34
C LYS A 225 3.24 -2.23 -20.02
N LEU A 226 3.23 -1.15 -19.23
CA LEU A 226 3.03 0.22 -19.68
C LEU A 226 4.35 1.00 -19.84
N ALA A 227 5.47 0.53 -19.28
CA ALA A 227 6.74 1.26 -19.21
C ALA A 227 7.28 1.72 -20.58
N ASP A 228 7.00 0.97 -21.66
CA ASP A 228 7.45 1.32 -23.01
C ASP A 228 6.38 2.09 -23.81
N ARG A 229 5.27 2.53 -23.19
CA ARG A 229 4.20 3.26 -23.87
C ARG A 229 4.54 4.74 -24.00
N GLU A 230 4.00 5.35 -25.07
CA GLU A 230 4.10 6.79 -25.25
C GLU A 230 3.28 7.52 -24.17
N GLU A 231 3.75 8.69 -23.72
CA GLU A 231 3.11 9.53 -22.69
C GLU A 231 1.61 9.75 -22.97
N ALA A 232 1.23 10.06 -24.21
CA ALA A 232 -0.16 10.23 -24.62
C ALA A 232 -1.03 8.97 -24.46
N GLU A 233 -0.44 7.77 -24.52
CA GLU A 233 -1.18 6.53 -24.25
C GLU A 233 -1.41 6.34 -22.74
N LEU A 234 -0.47 6.75 -21.90
CA LEU A 234 -0.60 6.75 -20.45
C LEU A 234 -1.64 7.78 -20.00
N GLU A 235 -1.56 9.02 -20.53
CA GLU A 235 -2.57 10.06 -20.27
C GLU A 235 -3.99 9.60 -20.63
N ALA A 236 -4.16 8.93 -21.78
CA ALA A 236 -5.45 8.39 -22.20
C ALA A 236 -6.00 7.31 -21.24
N ILE A 237 -5.12 6.55 -20.57
CA ILE A 237 -5.54 5.59 -19.54
C ILE A 237 -6.07 6.32 -18.31
N VAL A 238 -5.34 7.36 -17.87
CA VAL A 238 -5.73 8.19 -16.71
C VAL A 238 -7.04 8.92 -16.98
N GLU A 239 -7.18 9.57 -18.15
CA GLU A 239 -8.39 10.29 -18.53
C GLU A 239 -9.63 9.38 -18.68
N ALA A 240 -9.43 8.12 -19.02
CA ALA A 240 -10.53 7.15 -19.16
C ALA A 240 -10.98 6.54 -17.83
N PHE A 241 -10.21 6.70 -16.77
CA PHE A 241 -10.55 6.16 -15.45
C PHE A 241 -11.56 7.06 -14.74
N ASP A 242 -12.61 6.44 -14.20
CA ASP A 242 -13.67 7.10 -13.42
C ASP A 242 -13.63 6.61 -11.97
N PRO A 243 -13.09 7.42 -11.03
CA PRO A 243 -12.97 7.04 -9.63
C PRO A 243 -14.33 6.84 -8.94
N GLU A 244 -15.35 7.62 -9.29
CA GLU A 244 -16.69 7.47 -8.71
C GLU A 244 -17.31 6.13 -9.16
N ALA A 245 -17.23 5.81 -10.45
CA ALA A 245 -17.71 4.54 -10.97
C ALA A 245 -16.99 3.33 -10.36
N ALA A 246 -15.67 3.43 -10.12
CA ALA A 246 -14.89 2.37 -9.46
C ALA A 246 -15.36 2.12 -8.02
N LEU A 247 -15.60 3.20 -7.25
CA LEU A 247 -16.13 3.11 -5.89
C LEU A 247 -17.56 2.56 -5.85
N GLU A 248 -18.46 3.02 -6.74
CA GLU A 248 -19.83 2.53 -6.84
C GLU A 248 -19.86 1.03 -7.18
N ALA A 249 -19.00 0.56 -8.08
CA ALA A 249 -18.88 -0.86 -8.42
C ALA A 249 -18.43 -1.71 -7.23
N ALA A 250 -17.48 -1.22 -6.43
CA ALA A 250 -17.04 -1.89 -5.21
C ALA A 250 -18.15 -1.90 -4.12
N GLU A 251 -18.88 -0.80 -3.94
CA GLU A 251 -20.03 -0.75 -3.02
C GLU A 251 -21.13 -1.73 -3.43
N GLU A 252 -21.45 -1.81 -4.73
CA GLU A 252 -22.43 -2.75 -5.23
C GLU A 252 -21.98 -4.20 -5.04
N ARG A 253 -20.69 -4.50 -5.28
CA ARG A 253 -20.13 -5.82 -5.00
C ARG A 253 -20.28 -6.23 -3.54
N ILE A 254 -19.98 -5.33 -2.58
CA ILE A 254 -20.16 -5.57 -1.15
C ILE A 254 -21.63 -5.81 -0.81
N ARG A 255 -22.55 -5.08 -1.44
CA ARG A 255 -24.00 -5.14 -1.18
C ARG A 255 -24.63 -6.42 -1.73
N THR A 256 -24.19 -6.86 -2.89
CA THR A 256 -24.77 -8.03 -3.59
C THR A 256 -24.04 -9.33 -3.28
N GLY A 257 -22.86 -9.25 -2.70
CA GLY A 257 -21.95 -10.36 -2.51
C GLY A 257 -21.18 -10.71 -3.79
N ALA A 258 -20.17 -11.57 -3.65
CA ALA A 258 -19.53 -12.19 -4.79
C ALA A 258 -20.61 -12.97 -5.55
N VAL A 259 -20.88 -12.60 -6.79
CA VAL A 259 -21.84 -13.33 -7.63
C VAL A 259 -21.23 -14.71 -7.85
N ASP A 260 -21.86 -15.74 -7.28
CA ASP A 260 -21.49 -17.12 -7.51
C ASP A 260 -21.42 -17.36 -9.03
N GLY A 261 -20.19 -17.58 -9.53
CA GLY A 261 -19.95 -17.99 -10.89
C GLY A 261 -20.17 -19.48 -11.07
#